data_06f4c59133191172807f84fa94e4122d
#
_entry.id   06f4c59133191172807f84fa94e4122d
#
_cell.length_a   1.000
_cell.length_b   1.000
_cell.length_c   1.000
_cell.angle_alpha   90.00
_cell.angle_beta   90.00
_cell.angle_gamma   90.00
#
_symmetry.space_group_name_H-M   'P 1'
#
loop_
_entity.id
_entity.type
_entity.pdbx_description
1 polymer ?
#
loop_
_entity_poly.entity_id
_entity_poly.type
_entity_poly.pdbx_seq_one_letter_code
_entity_poly.pdbx_strand_id
1 'polypeptide(L)'
;GHESVLLNMDSGEIVKHWVEISSRTQEGEATLVHIRSLRGLEHNTQYAVAFRGLIDSDGAEVEPFDAFMALREEISTDSDQIENARLGYETMFSALSEVGFERTSLQSAWWFHTASSQSLTENLISMRNDAIQRLGDDGIGCNVTSVDENYGNDNSTLRRISGTITTPHYLESTYPPTPMTRDEDGKPKFNFLSEVVFTLTIPMSAAENSQPAPLVVLGHGFLGDGEGMVSGFRGWANQSGVATIGTDFKGWSSDGDFDAVTFGLINVNYLQHQSERLQQSVINHLAMIKTIKGVCSELSDFFHNGINLVDTSDVDYMGVSLGGIRGPSMLSLIQEIDRGVLWVAGSSFGFIAERSTQYTQFEELFASPLAYESTMDRSILLALMQSMWDATEPETYLPFRDGGLEGELHPFEILYLVSINDAQVTTLSADRASRTSGIPVLANSTYHPHDLDVTQAPISGSAIVYFDGNFPEVPPGNIQGPMAYHSLAHNQVLGFAPAIDLATDYLLSGTITDTCSGQCYFNGTW
;
A
#
# COMPACT_ATOMS: atom_id res chain seq x y z
N GLY A 1 32.41 13.05 -8.98
CA GLY A 1 31.89 11.68 -8.91
C GLY A 1 30.78 11.61 -7.89
N HIS A 2 29.94 10.59 -7.96
CA HIS A 2 28.90 10.38 -6.94
C HIS A 2 29.57 9.92 -5.63
N GLU A 3 28.98 10.34 -4.50
CA GLU A 3 29.50 10.02 -3.16
C GLU A 3 28.83 8.78 -2.58
N SER A 4 27.73 8.32 -3.19
CA SER A 4 27.00 7.10 -2.82
C SER A 4 26.66 6.27 -4.04
N VAL A 5 26.51 4.96 -3.85
CA VAL A 5 25.99 4.02 -4.85
C VAL A 5 25.10 2.98 -4.21
N LEU A 6 24.03 2.62 -4.90
CA LEU A 6 23.21 1.44 -4.69
C LEU A 6 23.31 0.61 -5.96
N LEU A 7 23.95 -0.53 -5.88
CA LEU A 7 24.30 -1.38 -7.02
C LEU A 7 23.52 -2.70 -6.95
N ASN A 8 22.79 -3.03 -8.00
CA ASN A 8 22.32 -4.40 -8.22
C ASN A 8 23.55 -5.25 -8.64
N MET A 9 24.00 -6.15 -7.77
CA MET A 9 25.21 -6.95 -7.99
C MET A 9 25.00 -8.05 -9.02
N ASP A 10 23.76 -8.45 -9.29
CA ASP A 10 23.44 -9.52 -10.23
C ASP A 10 23.44 -9.00 -11.68
N SER A 11 22.95 -7.77 -11.90
CA SER A 11 22.89 -7.14 -13.23
C SER A 11 24.00 -6.12 -13.51
N GLY A 12 24.67 -5.60 -12.48
CA GLY A 12 25.59 -4.46 -12.58
C GLY A 12 24.92 -3.10 -12.73
N GLU A 13 23.60 -3.02 -12.61
CA GLU A 13 22.84 -1.77 -12.71
C GLU A 13 23.02 -0.90 -11.45
N ILE A 14 23.34 0.40 -11.65
CA ILE A 14 23.29 1.38 -10.57
C ILE A 14 21.84 1.80 -10.38
N VAL A 15 21.26 1.44 -9.24
CA VAL A 15 19.89 1.79 -8.88
C VAL A 15 19.81 3.27 -8.51
N LYS A 16 18.89 3.99 -9.11
CA LYS A 16 18.63 5.39 -8.77
C LYS A 16 18.11 5.50 -7.34
N HIS A 17 18.73 6.42 -6.58
CA HIS A 17 18.45 6.60 -5.15
C HIS A 17 18.74 8.05 -4.74
N TRP A 18 18.26 8.41 -3.55
CA TRP A 18 18.70 9.62 -2.85
C TRP A 18 19.21 9.26 -1.46
N VAL A 19 19.98 10.16 -0.90
CA VAL A 19 20.49 10.07 0.48
C VAL A 19 19.86 11.18 1.28
N GLU A 20 19.31 10.86 2.45
CA GLU A 20 18.76 11.84 3.37
C GLU A 20 19.35 11.67 4.78
N ILE A 21 19.65 12.80 5.41
CA ILE A 21 19.96 12.84 6.84
C ILE A 21 18.64 12.83 7.59
N SER A 22 18.53 11.96 8.60
CA SER A 22 17.32 11.87 9.39
C SER A 22 16.98 13.20 10.08
N SER A 23 15.80 13.74 9.77
CA SER A 23 15.25 14.93 10.44
C SER A 23 14.79 14.66 11.87
N ARG A 24 14.86 13.40 12.33
CA ARG A 24 14.43 12.95 13.65
C ARG A 24 15.56 12.79 14.64
N THR A 25 16.83 12.87 14.21
CA THR A 25 18.01 12.77 15.07
C THR A 25 17.96 13.85 16.16
N GLN A 26 18.06 13.43 17.40
CA GLN A 26 18.06 14.32 18.56
C GLN A 26 19.46 14.84 18.89
N GLU A 27 19.53 15.95 19.62
CA GLU A 27 20.81 16.49 20.06
C GLU A 27 21.58 15.48 20.93
N GLY A 28 22.82 15.18 20.53
CA GLY A 28 23.68 14.19 21.19
C GLY A 28 23.58 12.76 20.68
N GLU A 29 22.65 12.48 19.75
CA GLU A 29 22.61 11.20 19.05
C GLU A 29 23.54 11.19 17.83
N ALA A 30 23.93 9.99 17.40
CA ALA A 30 24.64 9.80 16.14
C ALA A 30 23.72 10.16 14.96
N THR A 31 24.28 10.87 13.99
CA THR A 31 23.55 11.24 12.76
C THR A 31 23.19 10.01 11.95
N LEU A 32 21.89 9.79 11.72
CA LEU A 32 21.41 8.74 10.85
C LEU A 32 21.38 9.21 9.40
N VAL A 33 21.93 8.40 8.52
CA VAL A 33 21.91 8.59 7.07
C VAL A 33 21.12 7.46 6.44
N HIS A 34 20.08 7.81 5.70
CA HIS A 34 19.26 6.85 4.95
C HIS A 34 19.62 6.90 3.48
N ILE A 35 19.77 5.74 2.86
CA ILE A 35 19.76 5.59 1.41
C ILE A 35 18.41 5.05 0.98
N ARG A 36 17.75 5.72 0.03
CA ARG A 36 16.38 5.43 -0.40
C ARG A 36 16.37 5.18 -1.90
N SER A 37 16.01 3.99 -2.34
CA SER A 37 15.78 3.71 -3.76
C SER A 37 14.55 4.45 -4.28
N LEU A 38 14.60 4.92 -5.53
CA LEU A 38 13.46 5.60 -6.17
C LEU A 38 12.29 4.66 -6.48
N ARG A 39 12.54 3.37 -6.60
CA ARG A 39 11.56 2.29 -6.84
C ARG A 39 11.74 1.16 -5.86
N GLY A 40 10.79 0.23 -5.77
CA GLY A 40 10.97 -1.04 -5.09
C GLY A 40 12.20 -1.78 -5.65
N LEU A 41 12.94 -2.45 -4.78
CA LEU A 41 14.06 -3.28 -5.21
C LEU A 41 13.54 -4.59 -5.79
N GLU A 42 14.28 -5.15 -6.74
CA GLU A 42 13.95 -6.44 -7.33
C GLU A 42 14.02 -7.56 -6.28
N HIS A 43 13.10 -8.51 -6.36
CA HIS A 43 13.06 -9.63 -5.44
C HIS A 43 14.21 -10.62 -5.74
N ASN A 44 14.66 -11.34 -4.71
CA ASN A 44 15.71 -12.37 -4.81
C ASN A 44 16.99 -11.89 -5.48
N THR A 45 17.44 -10.68 -5.16
CA THR A 45 18.55 -9.98 -5.82
C THR A 45 19.56 -9.49 -4.81
N GLN A 46 20.86 -9.60 -5.13
CA GLN A 46 21.94 -9.05 -4.31
C GLN A 46 22.19 -7.58 -4.63
N TYR A 47 22.30 -6.78 -3.58
CA TYR A 47 22.62 -5.36 -3.68
C TYR A 47 23.84 -5.00 -2.84
N ALA A 48 24.63 -4.05 -3.35
CA ALA A 48 25.67 -3.38 -2.59
C ALA A 48 25.33 -1.90 -2.39
N VAL A 49 25.68 -1.38 -1.22
CA VAL A 49 25.65 0.04 -0.89
C VAL A 49 27.07 0.47 -0.54
N ALA A 50 27.48 1.63 -1.04
CA ALA A 50 28.77 2.20 -0.64
C ALA A 50 28.71 3.72 -0.55
N PHE A 51 29.54 4.26 0.34
CA PHE A 51 29.75 5.70 0.55
C PHE A 51 31.24 6.03 0.50
N ARG A 52 31.54 7.20 -0.07
CA ARG A 52 32.87 7.83 -0.10
C ARG A 52 32.74 9.34 -0.04
N GLY A 53 33.78 10.05 0.39
CA GLY A 53 33.78 11.50 0.46
C GLY A 53 32.85 12.06 1.52
N LEU A 54 32.51 11.25 2.54
CA LEU A 54 31.73 11.71 3.69
C LEU A 54 32.61 12.62 4.55
N ILE A 55 32.05 13.79 4.91
CA ILE A 55 32.65 14.76 5.81
C ILE A 55 31.71 14.99 7.00
N ASP A 56 32.27 15.26 8.16
CA ASP A 56 31.50 15.65 9.34
C ASP A 56 31.10 17.14 9.33
N SER A 57 30.45 17.60 10.39
CA SER A 57 30.00 18.98 10.54
C SER A 57 31.16 20.00 10.60
N ASP A 58 32.37 19.56 10.94
CA ASP A 58 33.56 20.39 11.03
C ASP A 58 34.37 20.38 9.71
N GLY A 59 33.91 19.60 8.74
CA GLY A 59 34.54 19.45 7.42
C GLY A 59 35.71 18.46 7.40
N ALA A 60 35.86 17.64 8.43
CA ALA A 60 36.83 16.55 8.45
C ALA A 60 36.27 15.30 7.78
N GLU A 61 37.15 14.50 7.18
CA GLU A 61 36.73 13.21 6.61
C GLU A 61 36.25 12.27 7.72
N VAL A 62 35.13 11.57 7.47
CA VAL A 62 34.61 10.54 8.36
C VAL A 62 35.48 9.30 8.24
N GLU A 63 36.09 8.90 9.36
CA GLU A 63 36.90 7.70 9.41
C GLU A 63 36.03 6.43 9.32
N PRO A 64 36.45 5.41 8.57
CA PRO A 64 35.77 4.11 8.53
C PRO A 64 35.78 3.43 9.91
N PHE A 65 34.72 2.68 10.20
CA PHE A 65 34.72 1.82 11.39
C PHE A 65 35.81 0.73 11.30
N ASP A 66 36.41 0.38 12.43
CA ASP A 66 37.53 -0.58 12.52
C ASP A 66 37.23 -1.91 11.79
N ALA A 67 36.03 -2.45 11.96
CA ALA A 67 35.62 -3.70 11.31
C ALA A 67 35.58 -3.55 9.77
N PHE A 68 35.05 -2.44 9.24
CA PHE A 68 35.05 -2.18 7.81
C PHE A 68 36.46 -1.91 7.28
N MET A 69 37.29 -1.17 8.03
CA MET A 69 38.68 -0.92 7.70
C MET A 69 39.48 -2.22 7.61
N ALA A 70 39.28 -3.17 8.55
CA ALA A 70 39.93 -4.47 8.51
C ALA A 70 39.54 -5.29 7.25
N LEU A 71 38.29 -5.22 6.82
CA LEU A 71 37.83 -5.84 5.56
C LEU A 71 38.40 -5.11 4.34
N ARG A 72 38.37 -3.77 4.34
CA ARG A 72 38.85 -2.93 3.24
C ARG A 72 40.36 -3.08 3.01
N GLU A 73 41.16 -3.07 4.08
CA GLU A 73 42.64 -3.13 4.02
C GLU A 73 43.18 -4.55 4.11
N GLU A 74 42.34 -5.58 4.08
CA GLU A 74 42.73 -7.01 4.17
C GLU A 74 43.48 -7.36 5.48
N ILE A 75 43.23 -6.63 6.56
CA ILE A 75 43.83 -6.87 7.86
C ILE A 75 43.14 -8.07 8.52
N SER A 76 43.93 -9.11 8.87
CA SER A 76 43.41 -10.27 9.61
C SER A 76 43.01 -9.87 11.05
N THR A 77 41.91 -10.43 11.53
CA THR A 77 41.39 -10.17 12.87
C THR A 77 41.16 -11.46 13.64
N ASP A 78 40.99 -11.35 14.96
CA ASP A 78 40.61 -12.49 15.81
C ASP A 78 39.08 -12.69 15.87
N SER A 79 38.31 -11.92 15.09
CA SER A 79 36.85 -12.00 15.04
C SER A 79 36.38 -12.95 13.94
N ASP A 80 35.83 -14.09 14.33
CA ASP A 80 35.23 -15.06 13.39
C ASP A 80 34.15 -14.39 12.53
N GLN A 81 33.41 -13.41 13.06
CA GLN A 81 32.37 -12.69 12.33
C GLN A 81 32.95 -11.89 11.16
N ILE A 82 34.06 -11.18 11.38
CA ILE A 82 34.73 -10.40 10.31
C ILE A 82 35.34 -11.34 9.29
N GLU A 83 36.06 -12.37 9.73
CA GLU A 83 36.73 -13.31 8.82
C GLU A 83 35.73 -14.11 7.98
N ASN A 84 34.59 -14.53 8.53
CA ASN A 84 33.50 -15.19 7.79
C ASN A 84 32.81 -14.27 6.77
N ALA A 85 32.75 -12.96 7.02
CA ALA A 85 32.18 -11.99 6.09
C ALA A 85 33.09 -11.66 4.91
N ARG A 86 34.41 -11.89 5.02
CA ARG A 86 35.45 -11.46 4.07
C ARG A 86 35.14 -11.84 2.61
N LEU A 87 34.78 -13.08 2.34
CA LEU A 87 34.49 -13.54 0.98
C LEU A 87 33.34 -12.74 0.34
N GLY A 88 32.28 -12.47 1.08
CA GLY A 88 31.15 -11.64 0.61
C GLY A 88 31.60 -10.21 0.32
N TYR A 89 32.46 -9.64 1.17
CA TYR A 89 33.02 -8.31 0.96
C TYR A 89 33.94 -8.23 -0.25
N GLU A 90 34.76 -9.25 -0.51
CA GLU A 90 35.60 -9.30 -1.73
C GLU A 90 34.74 -9.30 -2.99
N THR A 91 33.65 -10.08 -2.99
CA THR A 91 32.70 -10.10 -4.12
C THR A 91 32.08 -8.72 -4.32
N MET A 92 31.65 -8.08 -3.24
CA MET A 92 31.08 -6.73 -3.27
C MET A 92 32.10 -5.68 -3.76
N PHE A 93 33.33 -5.69 -3.24
CA PHE A 93 34.37 -4.74 -3.68
C PHE A 93 34.70 -4.90 -5.17
N SER A 94 34.71 -6.13 -5.68
CA SER A 94 34.91 -6.37 -7.12
C SER A 94 33.77 -5.74 -7.93
N ALA A 95 32.51 -5.97 -7.56
CA ALA A 95 31.35 -5.39 -8.24
C ALA A 95 31.33 -3.85 -8.17
N LEU A 96 31.66 -3.28 -7.01
CA LEU A 96 31.73 -1.82 -6.83
C LEU A 96 32.83 -1.18 -7.68
N SER A 97 33.99 -1.84 -7.81
CA SER A 97 35.11 -1.35 -8.65
C SER A 97 34.73 -1.29 -10.14
N GLU A 98 33.91 -2.22 -10.64
CA GLU A 98 33.42 -2.23 -12.03
C GLU A 98 32.61 -0.98 -12.38
N VAL A 99 31.96 -0.38 -11.37
CA VAL A 99 31.18 0.87 -11.52
C VAL A 99 31.93 2.12 -11.00
N GLY A 100 33.25 1.99 -10.77
CA GLY A 100 34.13 3.11 -10.42
C GLY A 100 34.13 3.49 -8.94
N PHE A 101 33.71 2.59 -8.05
CA PHE A 101 33.81 2.73 -6.60
C PHE A 101 34.97 1.89 -6.06
N GLU A 102 36.18 2.44 -6.20
CA GLU A 102 37.41 1.77 -5.81
C GLU A 102 37.47 1.51 -4.30
N ARG A 103 37.83 0.30 -3.89
CA ARG A 103 37.89 -0.20 -2.53
C ARG A 103 38.55 0.78 -1.57
N THR A 104 39.71 1.35 -1.94
CA THR A 104 40.50 2.25 -1.11
C THR A 104 39.85 3.62 -0.87
N SER A 105 38.85 4.00 -1.66
CA SER A 105 38.11 5.25 -1.53
C SER A 105 36.89 5.16 -0.63
N LEU A 106 36.49 3.95 -0.22
CA LEU A 106 35.24 3.72 0.51
C LEU A 106 35.42 4.02 2.00
N GLN A 107 34.48 4.77 2.56
CA GLN A 107 34.38 5.00 4.00
C GLN A 107 33.40 4.05 4.67
N SER A 108 32.39 3.57 3.93
CA SER A 108 31.48 2.52 4.37
C SER A 108 30.92 1.77 3.16
N ALA A 109 30.76 0.46 3.28
CA ALA A 109 30.03 -0.34 2.33
C ALA A 109 29.50 -1.61 2.99
N TRP A 110 28.37 -2.11 2.46
CA TRP A 110 27.77 -3.39 2.84
C TRP A 110 26.97 -3.97 1.67
N TRP A 111 26.67 -5.23 1.77
CA TRP A 111 25.77 -5.90 0.82
C TRP A 111 24.63 -6.59 1.56
N PHE A 112 23.53 -6.79 0.83
CA PHE A 112 22.36 -7.50 1.33
C PHE A 112 21.65 -8.22 0.18
N HIS A 113 20.75 -9.12 0.55
CA HIS A 113 19.92 -9.86 -0.41
C HIS A 113 18.44 -9.57 -0.10
N THR A 114 17.67 -9.27 -1.14
CA THR A 114 16.22 -9.06 -1.00
C THR A 114 15.48 -10.39 -0.89
N ALA A 115 14.32 -10.38 -0.22
CA ALA A 115 13.46 -11.55 -0.13
C ALA A 115 12.97 -12.01 -1.51
N SER A 116 12.71 -13.30 -1.66
CA SER A 116 12.13 -13.82 -2.90
C SER A 116 10.63 -13.50 -2.98
N SER A 117 10.09 -13.35 -4.18
CA SER A 117 8.66 -13.17 -4.41
C SER A 117 7.85 -14.28 -3.75
N GLN A 118 8.34 -15.52 -3.84
CA GLN A 118 7.69 -16.66 -3.21
C GLN A 118 7.60 -16.50 -1.69
N SER A 119 8.71 -16.14 -1.01
CA SER A 119 8.70 -16.00 0.45
C SER A 119 7.79 -14.86 0.94
N LEU A 120 7.62 -13.80 0.14
CA LEU A 120 6.75 -12.68 0.45
C LEU A 120 5.26 -13.02 0.26
N THR A 121 4.92 -13.87 -0.71
CA THR A 121 3.53 -14.07 -1.16
C THR A 121 2.95 -15.45 -0.83
N GLU A 122 3.78 -16.47 -0.56
CA GLU A 122 3.33 -17.87 -0.45
C GLU A 122 2.25 -18.09 0.61
N ASN A 123 2.33 -17.42 1.75
CA ASN A 123 1.34 -17.54 2.82
C ASN A 123 -0.04 -17.06 2.34
N LEU A 124 -0.08 -15.86 1.76
CA LEU A 124 -1.34 -15.26 1.32
C LEU A 124 -1.92 -15.96 0.09
N ILE A 125 -1.08 -16.40 -0.84
CA ILE A 125 -1.48 -17.23 -1.98
C ILE A 125 -2.05 -18.57 -1.48
N SER A 126 -1.41 -19.22 -0.50
CA SER A 126 -1.90 -20.47 0.08
C SER A 126 -3.26 -20.29 0.75
N MET A 127 -3.44 -19.21 1.54
CA MET A 127 -4.74 -18.88 2.15
C MET A 127 -5.81 -18.66 1.07
N ARG A 128 -5.49 -17.87 0.04
CA ARG A 128 -6.42 -17.59 -1.07
C ARG A 128 -6.84 -18.86 -1.80
N ASN A 129 -5.90 -19.73 -2.15
CA ASN A 129 -6.18 -20.95 -2.88
C ASN A 129 -7.05 -21.93 -2.07
N ASP A 130 -6.76 -22.10 -0.78
CA ASP A 130 -7.60 -22.89 0.13
C ASP A 130 -8.98 -22.24 0.33
N ALA A 131 -9.04 -20.90 0.44
CA ALA A 131 -10.31 -20.17 0.57
C ALA A 131 -11.19 -20.33 -0.68
N ILE A 132 -10.64 -20.23 -1.89
CA ILE A 132 -11.37 -20.46 -3.14
C ILE A 132 -12.00 -21.85 -3.16
N GLN A 133 -11.26 -22.89 -2.76
CA GLN A 133 -11.79 -24.26 -2.71
C GLN A 133 -12.94 -24.40 -1.70
N ARG A 134 -12.88 -23.72 -0.55
CA ARG A 134 -13.92 -23.77 0.48
C ARG A 134 -15.15 -22.96 0.11
N LEU A 135 -14.97 -21.82 -0.54
CA LEU A 135 -16.05 -20.93 -0.98
C LEU A 135 -16.80 -21.50 -2.19
N GLY A 136 -16.11 -22.29 -3.03
CA GLY A 136 -16.65 -22.68 -4.34
C GLY A 136 -16.82 -21.50 -5.29
N ASP A 137 -17.62 -21.68 -6.33
CA ASP A 137 -17.84 -20.65 -7.33
C ASP A 137 -18.78 -19.54 -6.82
N ASP A 138 -19.74 -19.88 -5.98
CA ASP A 138 -20.86 -19.02 -5.56
C ASP A 138 -20.66 -18.37 -4.18
N GLY A 139 -19.53 -18.65 -3.49
CA GLY A 139 -19.35 -18.23 -2.11
C GLY A 139 -20.26 -18.99 -1.15
N ILE A 140 -20.24 -18.62 0.13
CA ILE A 140 -21.03 -19.27 1.18
C ILE A 140 -21.62 -18.27 2.16
N GLY A 141 -22.85 -18.53 2.60
CA GLY A 141 -23.51 -17.79 3.67
C GLY A 141 -23.77 -16.31 3.31
N CYS A 142 -25.00 -15.99 3.02
CA CYS A 142 -25.45 -14.63 2.78
C CYS A 142 -26.63 -14.35 3.70
N ASN A 143 -26.45 -13.44 4.64
CA ASN A 143 -27.46 -13.10 5.62
C ASN A 143 -27.68 -11.58 5.66
N VAL A 144 -28.81 -11.11 5.15
CA VAL A 144 -29.20 -9.69 5.24
C VAL A 144 -29.72 -9.41 6.63
N THR A 145 -29.13 -8.43 7.31
CA THR A 145 -29.50 -8.00 8.68
C THR A 145 -30.35 -6.77 8.69
N SER A 146 -30.19 -5.87 7.72
CA SER A 146 -31.03 -4.69 7.55
C SER A 146 -31.11 -4.23 6.10
N VAL A 147 -32.25 -3.61 5.76
CA VAL A 147 -32.48 -2.95 4.49
C VAL A 147 -33.10 -1.60 4.77
N ASP A 148 -32.39 -0.55 4.38
CA ASP A 148 -32.83 0.83 4.55
C ASP A 148 -33.24 1.41 3.20
N GLU A 149 -34.55 1.53 2.98
CA GLU A 149 -35.09 2.16 1.76
C GLU A 149 -34.88 3.68 1.79
N ASN A 150 -34.53 4.24 0.63
CA ASN A 150 -34.26 5.68 0.47
C ASN A 150 -33.27 6.23 1.52
N TYR A 151 -32.16 5.51 1.71
CA TYR A 151 -31.16 5.82 2.72
C TYR A 151 -30.56 7.22 2.50
N GLY A 152 -30.41 7.98 3.60
CA GLY A 152 -29.90 9.36 3.58
C GLY A 152 -30.97 10.40 3.29
N ASN A 153 -32.17 10.05 2.81
CA ASN A 153 -33.29 10.94 2.48
C ASN A 153 -32.91 12.08 1.51
N ASP A 154 -31.92 11.86 0.67
CA ASP A 154 -31.39 12.82 -0.32
C ASP A 154 -31.60 12.36 -1.77
N ASN A 155 -32.37 11.28 -1.97
CA ASN A 155 -32.66 10.64 -3.25
C ASN A 155 -31.40 10.12 -3.98
N SER A 156 -30.29 9.90 -3.28
CA SER A 156 -29.09 9.30 -3.90
C SER A 156 -29.07 7.79 -3.79
N THR A 157 -29.77 7.20 -2.85
CA THR A 157 -29.73 5.75 -2.60
C THR A 157 -31.13 5.17 -2.57
N LEU A 158 -31.41 4.26 -3.50
CA LEU A 158 -32.67 3.51 -3.46
C LEU A 158 -32.69 2.64 -2.20
N ARG A 159 -31.61 1.90 -1.96
CA ARG A 159 -31.55 0.89 -0.91
C ARG A 159 -30.12 0.75 -0.37
N ARG A 160 -29.98 0.77 0.95
CA ARG A 160 -28.76 0.33 1.63
C ARG A 160 -29.04 -1.02 2.28
N ILE A 161 -28.22 -2.01 1.96
CA ILE A 161 -28.32 -3.38 2.46
C ILE A 161 -27.11 -3.65 3.33
N SER A 162 -27.32 -4.01 4.59
CA SER A 162 -26.26 -4.48 5.49
C SER A 162 -26.48 -5.94 5.83
N GLY A 163 -25.40 -6.68 5.94
CA GLY A 163 -25.48 -8.11 6.20
C GLY A 163 -24.15 -8.71 6.60
N THR A 164 -24.14 -10.03 6.66
CA THR A 164 -22.94 -10.83 6.86
C THR A 164 -22.77 -11.87 5.75
N ILE A 165 -21.52 -12.14 5.40
CA ILE A 165 -21.12 -13.29 4.57
C ILE A 165 -20.26 -14.22 5.41
N THR A 166 -20.20 -15.49 5.01
CA THR A 166 -19.32 -16.45 5.66
C THR A 166 -17.96 -16.51 4.96
N THR A 167 -16.88 -16.45 5.73
CA THR A 167 -15.51 -16.50 5.23
C THR A 167 -14.68 -17.58 5.91
N PRO A 168 -13.78 -18.27 5.19
CA PRO A 168 -12.73 -19.08 5.81
C PRO A 168 -11.80 -18.23 6.66
N HIS A 169 -11.54 -18.68 7.89
CA HIS A 169 -10.74 -17.96 8.87
C HIS A 169 -9.45 -18.71 9.19
N TYR A 170 -8.32 -18.00 9.15
CA TYR A 170 -6.97 -18.55 9.32
C TYR A 170 -6.28 -18.06 10.59
N LEU A 171 -6.91 -17.18 11.35
CA LEU A 171 -6.41 -16.72 12.64
C LEU A 171 -6.99 -17.58 13.78
N GLU A 172 -6.37 -17.56 14.95
CA GLU A 172 -6.86 -18.30 16.12
C GLU A 172 -8.18 -17.73 16.68
N SER A 173 -8.42 -16.42 16.47
CA SER A 173 -9.62 -15.71 16.93
C SER A 173 -9.98 -14.59 15.95
N THR A 174 -11.23 -14.14 15.99
CA THR A 174 -11.70 -12.95 15.27
C THR A 174 -11.27 -11.64 15.94
N TYR A 175 -10.90 -11.67 17.23
CA TYR A 175 -10.52 -10.49 18.03
C TYR A 175 -9.00 -10.38 18.18
N PRO A 176 -8.43 -9.14 18.08
CA PRO A 176 -7.02 -8.91 18.33
C PRO A 176 -6.69 -8.93 19.84
N PRO A 177 -5.41 -9.15 20.21
CA PRO A 177 -4.34 -9.68 19.37
C PRO A 177 -4.53 -11.17 19.09
N THR A 178 -4.30 -11.60 17.86
CA THR A 178 -4.48 -13.01 17.49
C THR A 178 -3.50 -13.41 16.40
N PRO A 179 -2.72 -14.49 16.58
CA PRO A 179 -1.82 -14.99 15.57
C PRO A 179 -2.55 -15.80 14.50
N MET A 180 -1.86 -16.02 13.40
CA MET A 180 -2.28 -16.94 12.35
C MET A 180 -2.15 -18.39 12.83
N THR A 181 -3.17 -19.17 12.58
CA THR A 181 -3.12 -20.62 12.77
C THR A 181 -2.20 -21.24 11.72
N ARG A 182 -1.26 -22.08 12.15
CA ARG A 182 -0.25 -22.68 11.28
C ARG A 182 -0.25 -24.20 11.40
N ASP A 183 0.14 -24.86 10.30
CA ASP A 183 0.39 -26.30 10.29
C ASP A 183 1.80 -26.65 10.82
N GLU A 184 2.19 -27.91 10.73
CA GLU A 184 3.48 -28.43 11.20
C GLU A 184 4.67 -27.87 10.39
N ASP A 185 4.42 -27.42 9.14
CA ASP A 185 5.41 -26.81 8.27
C ASP A 185 5.45 -25.27 8.39
N GLY A 186 4.64 -24.71 9.30
CA GLY A 186 4.54 -23.26 9.56
C GLY A 186 3.69 -22.50 8.56
N LYS A 187 2.97 -23.17 7.66
CA LYS A 187 2.08 -22.54 6.68
C LYS A 187 0.72 -22.19 7.27
N PRO A 188 0.05 -21.15 6.74
CA PRO A 188 -1.31 -20.81 7.16
C PRO A 188 -2.26 -21.98 7.04
N LYS A 189 -3.04 -22.22 8.09
CA LYS A 189 -3.99 -23.32 8.16
C LYS A 189 -5.38 -22.80 8.46
N PHE A 190 -6.37 -23.28 7.68
CA PHE A 190 -7.77 -23.03 7.98
C PHE A 190 -8.11 -23.45 9.42
N ASN A 191 -8.80 -22.58 10.14
CA ASN A 191 -9.21 -22.83 11.52
C ASN A 191 -10.72 -23.06 11.63
N PHE A 192 -11.52 -22.07 11.22
CA PHE A 192 -13.00 -22.16 11.29
C PHE A 192 -13.64 -21.23 10.23
N LEU A 193 -14.95 -21.30 10.11
CA LEU A 193 -15.73 -20.32 9.35
C LEU A 193 -16.16 -19.18 10.26
N SER A 194 -16.01 -17.94 9.82
CA SER A 194 -16.45 -16.75 10.55
C SER A 194 -17.40 -15.91 9.69
N GLU A 195 -18.15 -15.02 10.34
CA GLU A 195 -18.95 -14.04 9.66
C GLU A 195 -18.20 -12.72 9.50
N VAL A 196 -18.36 -12.09 8.36
CA VAL A 196 -17.81 -10.78 8.02
C VAL A 196 -18.94 -9.87 7.56
N VAL A 197 -18.99 -8.66 8.11
CA VAL A 197 -19.98 -7.66 7.75
C VAL A 197 -19.75 -7.13 6.34
N PHE A 198 -20.81 -6.82 5.63
CA PHE A 198 -20.77 -6.03 4.41
C PHE A 198 -21.86 -4.97 4.40
N THR A 199 -21.63 -3.89 3.67
CA THR A 199 -22.64 -2.89 3.34
C THR A 199 -22.63 -2.69 1.84
N LEU A 200 -23.82 -2.72 1.23
CA LEU A 200 -24.03 -2.50 -0.20
C LEU A 200 -25.05 -1.38 -0.39
N THR A 201 -24.82 -0.48 -1.36
CA THR A 201 -25.83 0.50 -1.78
C THR A 201 -26.21 0.32 -3.24
N ILE A 202 -27.51 0.38 -3.51
CA ILE A 202 -28.09 0.45 -4.85
C ILE A 202 -28.46 1.92 -5.10
N PRO A 203 -27.90 2.56 -6.14
CA PRO A 203 -28.19 3.96 -6.42
C PRO A 203 -29.64 4.16 -6.89
N MET A 204 -30.22 5.33 -6.62
CA MET A 204 -31.57 5.68 -7.09
C MET A 204 -31.62 5.70 -8.63
N SER A 205 -30.56 6.16 -9.28
CA SER A 205 -30.46 6.23 -10.75
C SER A 205 -30.64 4.88 -11.44
N ALA A 206 -30.23 3.75 -10.82
CA ALA A 206 -30.47 2.42 -11.37
C ALA A 206 -31.96 2.08 -11.45
N ALA A 207 -32.72 2.43 -10.40
CA ALA A 207 -34.17 2.24 -10.37
C ALA A 207 -34.90 3.16 -11.36
N GLU A 208 -34.51 4.44 -11.41
CA GLU A 208 -35.10 5.45 -12.32
C GLU A 208 -34.89 5.07 -13.78
N ASN A 209 -33.68 4.57 -14.12
CA ASN A 209 -33.33 4.15 -15.47
C ASN A 209 -33.78 2.71 -15.77
N SER A 210 -34.22 1.94 -14.77
CA SER A 210 -34.54 0.51 -14.89
C SER A 210 -33.37 -0.29 -15.51
N GLN A 211 -32.14 0.03 -15.07
CA GLN A 211 -30.90 -0.59 -15.57
C GLN A 211 -30.07 -1.11 -14.38
N PRO A 212 -29.49 -2.32 -14.47
CA PRO A 212 -28.50 -2.78 -13.50
C PRO A 212 -27.31 -1.81 -13.40
N ALA A 213 -26.85 -1.58 -12.18
CA ALA A 213 -25.69 -0.74 -11.89
C ALA A 213 -24.44 -1.63 -11.74
N PRO A 214 -23.34 -1.36 -12.46
CA PRO A 214 -22.07 -2.05 -12.25
C PRO A 214 -21.62 -1.98 -10.80
N LEU A 215 -21.03 -3.06 -10.28
CA LEU A 215 -20.61 -3.14 -8.89
C LEU A 215 -19.18 -2.63 -8.71
N VAL A 216 -18.98 -1.69 -7.78
CA VAL A 216 -17.67 -1.20 -7.38
C VAL A 216 -17.43 -1.55 -5.91
N VAL A 217 -16.32 -2.26 -5.65
CA VAL A 217 -15.83 -2.54 -4.29
C VAL A 217 -15.11 -1.31 -3.77
N LEU A 218 -15.54 -0.79 -2.60
CA LEU A 218 -14.94 0.39 -1.97
C LEU A 218 -14.00 0.00 -0.82
N GLY A 219 -12.75 0.43 -0.89
CA GLY A 219 -11.75 0.28 0.16
C GLY A 219 -11.64 1.52 1.04
N HIS A 220 -11.86 1.35 2.35
CA HIS A 220 -11.86 2.45 3.32
C HIS A 220 -10.46 2.94 3.71
N GLY A 221 -10.38 4.14 4.29
CA GLY A 221 -9.16 4.74 4.84
C GLY A 221 -8.71 4.12 6.16
N PHE A 222 -7.55 4.57 6.64
CA PHE A 222 -6.93 4.07 7.88
C PHE A 222 -7.86 4.24 9.09
N LEU A 223 -8.07 3.14 9.83
CA LEU A 223 -8.99 3.04 10.97
C LEU A 223 -10.45 3.46 10.64
N GLY A 224 -10.85 3.36 9.37
CA GLY A 224 -12.22 3.47 8.93
C GLY A 224 -12.93 2.11 8.92
N ASP A 225 -14.07 2.05 8.23
CA ASP A 225 -14.86 0.85 8.04
C ASP A 225 -15.58 0.84 6.69
N GLY A 226 -16.02 -0.35 6.27
CA GLY A 226 -16.70 -0.53 5.00
C GLY A 226 -18.05 0.18 4.92
N GLU A 227 -18.82 0.22 6.01
CA GLU A 227 -20.11 0.89 6.07
C GLU A 227 -19.99 2.40 5.87
N GLY A 228 -19.05 3.04 6.59
CA GLY A 228 -18.76 4.47 6.49
C GLY A 228 -18.31 4.85 5.09
N MET A 229 -17.45 4.03 4.47
CA MET A 229 -16.97 4.26 3.11
C MET A 229 -18.11 4.23 2.10
N VAL A 230 -18.90 3.16 2.07
CA VAL A 230 -20.05 3.00 1.17
C VAL A 230 -21.09 4.10 1.37
N SER A 231 -21.41 4.41 2.63
CA SER A 231 -22.38 5.47 2.96
C SER A 231 -21.88 6.87 2.55
N GLY A 232 -20.59 7.13 2.69
CA GLY A 232 -19.97 8.41 2.31
C GLY A 232 -19.95 8.66 0.80
N PHE A 233 -19.78 7.61 0.00
CA PHE A 233 -19.69 7.69 -1.47
C PHE A 233 -21.04 7.53 -2.19
N ARG A 234 -22.17 7.43 -1.47
CA ARG A 234 -23.51 7.23 -2.08
C ARG A 234 -23.91 8.28 -3.11
N GLY A 235 -23.53 9.55 -2.90
CA GLY A 235 -23.81 10.63 -3.85
C GLY A 235 -23.07 10.44 -5.16
N TRP A 236 -21.78 10.09 -5.10
CA TRP A 236 -20.97 9.73 -6.25
C TRP A 236 -21.55 8.49 -6.95
N ALA A 237 -21.87 7.44 -6.19
CA ALA A 237 -22.41 6.20 -6.72
C ALA A 237 -23.70 6.45 -7.53
N ASN A 238 -24.59 7.32 -7.04
CA ASN A 238 -25.80 7.70 -7.76
C ASN A 238 -25.52 8.50 -9.03
N GLN A 239 -24.59 9.45 -8.95
CA GLN A 239 -24.22 10.28 -10.11
C GLN A 239 -23.57 9.44 -11.22
N SER A 240 -22.74 8.47 -10.83
CA SER A 240 -22.02 7.59 -11.74
C SER A 240 -22.84 6.38 -12.18
N GLY A 241 -23.98 6.11 -11.55
CA GLY A 241 -24.86 4.98 -11.87
C GLY A 241 -24.28 3.62 -11.48
N VAL A 242 -23.46 3.56 -10.40
CA VAL A 242 -22.81 2.34 -9.91
C VAL A 242 -23.41 1.88 -8.58
N ALA A 243 -23.49 0.58 -8.37
CA ALA A 243 -23.72 0.00 -7.05
C ALA A 243 -22.37 -0.09 -6.31
N THR A 244 -22.38 0.10 -4.99
CA THR A 244 -21.15 0.03 -4.22
C THR A 244 -21.25 -0.95 -3.07
N ILE A 245 -20.14 -1.64 -2.76
CA ILE A 245 -20.04 -2.57 -1.65
C ILE A 245 -18.72 -2.38 -0.91
N GLY A 246 -18.73 -2.60 0.40
CA GLY A 246 -17.53 -2.55 1.22
C GLY A 246 -17.60 -3.45 2.43
N THR A 247 -16.43 -3.84 2.90
CA THR A 247 -16.18 -4.54 4.17
C THR A 247 -14.91 -3.98 4.81
N ASP A 248 -14.61 -4.39 6.04
CA ASP A 248 -13.50 -3.85 6.82
C ASP A 248 -12.14 -4.46 6.42
N PHE A 249 -11.12 -3.61 6.31
CA PHE A 249 -9.73 -4.05 6.29
C PHE A 249 -9.28 -4.43 7.71
N LYS A 250 -9.56 -5.67 8.12
CA LYS A 250 -9.11 -6.19 9.43
C LYS A 250 -7.61 -6.01 9.58
N GLY A 251 -7.17 -5.54 10.72
CA GLY A 251 -5.81 -5.11 11.01
C GLY A 251 -5.65 -3.58 11.04
N TRP A 252 -6.45 -2.86 10.25
CA TRP A 252 -6.50 -1.38 10.23
C TRP A 252 -7.92 -0.84 10.04
N SER A 253 -8.91 -1.48 10.67
CA SER A 253 -10.28 -1.02 10.71
C SER A 253 -10.64 -0.36 12.05
N SER A 254 -11.80 0.29 12.11
CA SER A 254 -12.34 0.88 13.35
C SER A 254 -12.76 -0.19 14.38
N ASP A 255 -12.97 -1.45 13.95
CA ASP A 255 -13.44 -2.55 14.79
C ASP A 255 -12.30 -3.23 15.57
N GLY A 256 -11.85 -2.58 16.65
CA GLY A 256 -10.88 -3.13 17.61
C GLY A 256 -9.42 -3.16 17.16
N ASP A 257 -9.10 -2.73 15.94
CA ASP A 257 -7.74 -2.79 15.43
C ASP A 257 -6.83 -1.68 15.99
N PHE A 258 -7.38 -0.58 16.51
CA PHE A 258 -6.61 0.46 17.17
C PHE A 258 -5.77 -0.11 18.34
N ASP A 259 -6.36 -0.97 19.16
CA ASP A 259 -5.65 -1.62 20.25
C ASP A 259 -4.55 -2.55 19.74
N ALA A 260 -4.81 -3.29 18.65
CA ALA A 260 -3.80 -4.18 18.04
C ALA A 260 -2.59 -3.40 17.51
N VAL A 261 -2.82 -2.27 16.86
CA VAL A 261 -1.75 -1.37 16.39
C VAL A 261 -0.97 -0.81 17.58
N THR A 262 -1.65 -0.32 18.62
CA THR A 262 -1.03 0.22 19.83
C THR A 262 -0.15 -0.82 20.53
N PHE A 263 -0.65 -2.05 20.72
CA PHE A 263 0.13 -3.14 21.32
C PHE A 263 1.35 -3.51 20.48
N GLY A 264 1.20 -3.56 19.15
CA GLY A 264 2.30 -3.83 18.22
C GLY A 264 3.41 -2.79 18.28
N LEU A 265 3.07 -1.51 18.47
CA LEU A 265 4.05 -0.40 18.59
C LEU A 265 4.78 -0.40 19.93
N ILE A 266 4.12 -0.78 21.03
CA ILE A 266 4.75 -0.88 22.35
C ILE A 266 5.65 -2.13 22.43
N ASN A 267 5.24 -3.22 21.79
CA ASN A 267 5.97 -4.48 21.75
C ASN A 267 5.87 -5.11 20.36
N VAL A 268 6.96 -4.99 19.60
CA VAL A 268 7.03 -5.44 18.20
C VAL A 268 6.68 -6.93 18.01
N ASN A 269 6.77 -7.77 19.03
CA ASN A 269 6.34 -9.17 18.96
C ASN A 269 4.83 -9.33 18.68
N TYR A 270 4.02 -8.32 18.99
CA TYR A 270 2.58 -8.32 18.68
C TYR A 270 2.26 -7.72 17.29
N LEU A 271 3.23 -7.08 16.64
CA LEU A 271 2.99 -6.48 15.32
C LEU A 271 2.66 -7.53 14.26
N GLN A 272 3.25 -8.72 14.36
CA GLN A 272 2.93 -9.83 13.47
C GLN A 272 1.42 -10.14 13.46
N HIS A 273 0.76 -10.07 14.62
CA HIS A 273 -0.69 -10.31 14.71
C HIS A 273 -1.49 -9.30 13.90
N GLN A 274 -1.06 -8.03 13.86
CA GLN A 274 -1.69 -6.99 13.04
C GLN A 274 -1.49 -7.27 11.55
N SER A 275 -0.28 -7.61 11.13
CA SER A 275 0.03 -7.94 9.73
C SER A 275 -0.71 -9.20 9.25
N GLU A 276 -0.84 -10.22 10.08
CA GLU A 276 -1.60 -11.43 9.77
C GLU A 276 -3.12 -11.16 9.64
N ARG A 277 -3.66 -10.20 10.40
CA ARG A 277 -5.03 -9.71 10.21
C ARG A 277 -5.23 -9.01 8.87
N LEU A 278 -4.22 -8.27 8.38
CA LEU A 278 -4.25 -7.68 7.04
C LEU A 278 -4.30 -8.74 5.93
N GLN A 279 -3.62 -9.87 6.13
CA GLN A 279 -3.70 -11.01 5.21
C GLN A 279 -5.11 -11.63 5.24
N GLN A 280 -5.69 -11.84 6.42
CA GLN A 280 -7.07 -12.31 6.56
C GLN A 280 -8.07 -11.36 5.87
N SER A 281 -7.83 -10.05 5.87
CA SER A 281 -8.72 -9.08 5.23
C SER A 281 -8.83 -9.27 3.71
N VAL A 282 -7.77 -9.73 3.04
CA VAL A 282 -7.83 -10.09 1.61
C VAL A 282 -8.79 -11.25 1.38
N ILE A 283 -8.73 -12.27 2.25
CA ILE A 283 -9.65 -13.42 2.18
C ILE A 283 -11.10 -13.01 2.44
N ASN A 284 -11.32 -12.06 3.35
CA ASN A 284 -12.65 -11.52 3.63
C ASN A 284 -13.24 -10.81 2.40
N HIS A 285 -12.45 -9.99 1.70
CA HIS A 285 -12.89 -9.34 0.46
C HIS A 285 -13.15 -10.34 -0.67
N LEU A 286 -12.27 -11.34 -0.84
CA LEU A 286 -12.48 -12.42 -1.80
C LEU A 286 -13.80 -13.14 -1.52
N ALA A 287 -14.05 -13.51 -0.25
CA ALA A 287 -15.29 -14.17 0.16
C ALA A 287 -16.51 -13.29 -0.10
N MET A 288 -16.43 -11.98 0.20
CA MET A 288 -17.50 -11.02 -0.06
C MET A 288 -17.83 -10.98 -1.55
N ILE A 289 -16.85 -10.80 -2.42
CA ILE A 289 -17.07 -10.67 -3.85
C ILE A 289 -17.67 -11.95 -4.43
N LYS A 290 -17.11 -13.13 -4.10
CA LYS A 290 -17.66 -14.42 -4.54
C LYS A 290 -19.10 -14.62 -4.09
N THR A 291 -19.40 -14.31 -2.83
CA THR A 291 -20.72 -14.51 -2.24
C THR A 291 -21.77 -13.54 -2.86
N ILE A 292 -21.40 -12.30 -3.12
CA ILE A 292 -22.30 -11.33 -3.78
C ILE A 292 -22.57 -11.71 -5.24
N LYS A 293 -21.56 -12.20 -5.96
CA LYS A 293 -21.73 -12.73 -7.34
C LYS A 293 -22.55 -14.02 -7.38
N GLY A 294 -22.47 -14.85 -6.34
CA GLY A 294 -23.11 -16.16 -6.25
C GLY A 294 -24.36 -16.16 -5.39
N VAL A 295 -24.30 -16.74 -4.18
CA VAL A 295 -25.51 -17.01 -3.36
C VAL A 295 -26.31 -15.77 -2.96
N CYS A 296 -25.72 -14.57 -2.96
CA CYS A 296 -26.46 -13.32 -2.72
C CYS A 296 -27.11 -12.74 -3.98
N SER A 297 -26.71 -13.14 -5.19
CA SER A 297 -27.17 -12.50 -6.43
C SER A 297 -28.68 -12.59 -6.65
N GLU A 298 -29.33 -13.60 -6.06
CA GLU A 298 -30.77 -13.87 -6.18
C GLU A 298 -31.58 -13.30 -5.01
N LEU A 299 -30.98 -12.50 -4.12
CA LEU A 299 -31.72 -11.87 -3.02
C LEU A 299 -32.79 -10.93 -3.55
N SER A 300 -34.01 -11.06 -3.01
CA SER A 300 -35.14 -10.17 -3.38
C SER A 300 -34.81 -8.69 -3.18
N ASP A 301 -33.89 -8.41 -2.28
CA ASP A 301 -33.45 -7.05 -1.92
C ASP A 301 -32.61 -6.38 -3.02
N PHE A 302 -32.08 -7.13 -3.97
CA PHE A 302 -31.40 -6.60 -5.15
C PHE A 302 -32.37 -6.24 -6.29
N PHE A 303 -33.64 -6.70 -6.20
CA PHE A 303 -34.61 -6.50 -7.25
C PHE A 303 -35.52 -5.28 -7.01
N HIS A 304 -35.80 -4.56 -8.07
CA HIS A 304 -36.80 -3.49 -8.12
C HIS A 304 -37.66 -3.67 -9.37
N ASN A 305 -38.98 -3.75 -9.21
CA ASN A 305 -39.92 -3.99 -10.32
C ASN A 305 -39.57 -5.22 -11.20
N GLY A 306 -38.99 -6.25 -10.58
CA GLY A 306 -38.63 -7.50 -11.27
C GLY A 306 -37.25 -7.48 -11.99
N ILE A 307 -36.50 -6.39 -11.87
CA ILE A 307 -35.15 -6.22 -12.43
C ILE A 307 -34.14 -6.29 -11.28
N ASN A 308 -33.11 -7.16 -11.41
CA ASN A 308 -31.96 -7.11 -10.54
C ASN A 308 -31.16 -5.84 -10.85
N LEU A 309 -31.00 -4.96 -9.88
CA LEU A 309 -30.33 -3.67 -10.04
C LEU A 309 -28.82 -3.71 -9.74
N VAL A 310 -28.26 -4.86 -9.37
CA VAL A 310 -26.82 -5.02 -9.13
C VAL A 310 -26.22 -5.87 -10.23
N ASP A 311 -25.40 -5.27 -11.07
CA ASP A 311 -24.63 -5.98 -12.10
C ASP A 311 -23.28 -6.41 -11.53
N THR A 312 -23.08 -7.71 -11.40
CA THR A 312 -21.84 -8.33 -10.90
C THR A 312 -21.02 -9.00 -12.00
N SER A 313 -21.36 -8.76 -13.28
CA SER A 313 -20.64 -9.35 -14.42
C SER A 313 -19.20 -8.80 -14.51
N ASP A 314 -19.04 -7.51 -14.25
CA ASP A 314 -17.76 -6.80 -14.16
C ASP A 314 -17.69 -6.09 -12.81
N VAL A 315 -16.63 -6.33 -12.04
CA VAL A 315 -16.45 -5.77 -10.69
C VAL A 315 -15.16 -4.99 -10.63
N ASP A 316 -15.29 -3.71 -10.39
CA ASP A 316 -14.14 -2.82 -10.24
C ASP A 316 -13.86 -2.50 -8.78
N TYR A 317 -12.68 -1.91 -8.53
CA TYR A 317 -12.24 -1.49 -7.21
C TYR A 317 -11.98 0.01 -7.14
N MET A 318 -12.37 0.65 -6.05
CA MET A 318 -11.95 2.01 -5.74
C MET A 318 -11.54 2.11 -4.28
N GLY A 319 -10.29 2.42 -4.04
CA GLY A 319 -9.74 2.59 -2.69
C GLY A 319 -9.28 4.00 -2.41
N VAL A 320 -9.52 4.49 -1.18
CA VAL A 320 -9.08 5.81 -0.73
C VAL A 320 -8.08 5.65 0.40
N SER A 321 -6.96 6.38 0.34
CA SER A 321 -5.95 6.35 1.41
C SER A 321 -5.43 4.93 1.64
N LEU A 322 -5.61 4.35 2.83
CA LEU A 322 -5.29 2.95 3.10
C LEU A 322 -5.93 2.00 2.06
N GLY A 323 -7.19 2.22 1.69
CA GLY A 323 -7.85 1.43 0.65
C GLY A 323 -7.12 1.48 -0.68
N GLY A 324 -6.63 2.65 -1.07
CA GLY A 324 -5.79 2.82 -2.25
C GLY A 324 -4.44 2.11 -2.12
N ILE A 325 -3.79 2.20 -0.95
CA ILE A 325 -2.54 1.48 -0.66
C ILE A 325 -2.76 -0.04 -0.74
N ARG A 326 -3.89 -0.55 -0.26
CA ARG A 326 -4.25 -1.98 -0.32
C ARG A 326 -4.60 -2.47 -1.73
N GLY A 327 -4.93 -1.56 -2.66
CA GLY A 327 -5.39 -1.88 -4.01
C GLY A 327 -4.54 -2.90 -4.74
N PRO A 328 -3.22 -2.72 -4.91
CA PRO A 328 -2.37 -3.65 -5.66
C PRO A 328 -2.40 -5.09 -5.13
N SER A 329 -2.41 -5.29 -3.81
CA SER A 329 -2.52 -6.62 -3.23
C SER A 329 -3.90 -7.24 -3.45
N MET A 330 -4.98 -6.44 -3.38
CA MET A 330 -6.34 -6.89 -3.65
C MET A 330 -6.52 -7.31 -5.10
N LEU A 331 -6.14 -6.43 -6.04
CA LEU A 331 -6.26 -6.65 -7.48
C LEU A 331 -5.43 -7.84 -7.96
N SER A 332 -4.22 -8.02 -7.42
CA SER A 332 -3.33 -9.12 -7.80
C SER A 332 -3.80 -10.49 -7.32
N LEU A 333 -4.55 -10.55 -6.20
CA LEU A 333 -4.93 -11.79 -5.53
C LEU A 333 -6.40 -12.19 -5.73
N ILE A 334 -7.27 -11.27 -6.13
CA ILE A 334 -8.70 -11.49 -6.33
C ILE A 334 -9.01 -11.37 -7.82
N GLN A 335 -9.18 -12.51 -8.49
CA GLN A 335 -9.35 -12.61 -9.94
C GLN A 335 -10.65 -11.98 -10.46
N GLU A 336 -11.59 -11.73 -9.58
CA GLU A 336 -12.88 -11.12 -9.91
C GLU A 336 -12.82 -9.60 -10.08
N ILE A 337 -11.63 -8.99 -9.89
CA ILE A 337 -11.41 -7.53 -10.02
C ILE A 337 -10.24 -7.30 -10.97
N ASP A 338 -10.50 -6.68 -12.12
CA ASP A 338 -9.46 -6.43 -13.13
C ASP A 338 -8.87 -5.02 -13.07
N ARG A 339 -9.59 -4.05 -12.49
CA ARG A 339 -9.26 -2.63 -12.54
C ARG A 339 -9.51 -1.93 -11.23
N GLY A 340 -8.64 -0.96 -10.90
CA GLY A 340 -8.79 -0.18 -9.68
C GLY A 340 -8.42 1.30 -9.81
N VAL A 341 -9.18 2.17 -9.13
CA VAL A 341 -8.85 3.57 -8.88
C VAL A 341 -8.30 3.71 -7.46
N LEU A 342 -7.10 4.26 -7.34
CA LEU A 342 -6.35 4.35 -6.09
C LEU A 342 -6.14 5.83 -5.73
N TRP A 343 -7.03 6.35 -4.88
CA TRP A 343 -7.02 7.75 -4.45
C TRP A 343 -6.06 7.98 -3.30
N VAL A 344 -5.25 9.06 -3.41
CA VAL A 344 -4.35 9.55 -2.37
C VAL A 344 -3.57 8.41 -1.71
N ALA A 345 -3.00 7.56 -2.56
CA ALA A 345 -2.36 6.31 -2.20
C ALA A 345 -0.87 6.30 -2.60
N GLY A 346 -0.15 5.34 -2.09
CA GLY A 346 1.28 5.15 -2.35
C GLY A 346 1.71 3.75 -1.95
N SER A 347 3.01 3.59 -1.69
CA SER A 347 3.62 2.32 -1.28
C SER A 347 4.64 2.51 -0.16
N SER A 348 5.06 1.39 0.45
CA SER A 348 6.02 1.35 1.56
C SER A 348 5.49 1.95 2.85
N PHE A 349 4.78 1.13 3.64
CA PHE A 349 4.16 1.57 4.91
C PHE A 349 5.14 2.22 5.88
N GLY A 350 6.35 1.66 6.03
CA GLY A 350 7.38 2.23 6.89
C GLY A 350 7.83 3.63 6.43
N PHE A 351 7.93 3.84 5.12
CA PHE A 351 8.28 5.12 4.53
C PHE A 351 7.15 6.16 4.69
N ILE A 352 5.89 5.73 4.51
CA ILE A 352 4.71 6.56 4.75
C ILE A 352 4.65 6.95 6.24
N ALA A 353 4.80 5.99 7.17
CA ALA A 353 4.69 6.21 8.60
C ALA A 353 5.62 7.33 9.10
N GLU A 354 6.87 7.38 8.63
CA GLU A 354 7.82 8.43 9.01
C GLU A 354 7.33 9.85 8.68
N ARG A 355 6.48 10.02 7.67
CA ARG A 355 6.06 11.30 7.10
C ARG A 355 4.60 11.63 7.34
N SER A 356 3.81 10.63 7.73
CA SER A 356 2.36 10.75 7.85
C SER A 356 1.90 11.41 9.14
N THR A 357 1.04 12.40 9.03
CA THR A 357 0.33 12.98 10.18
C THR A 357 -0.59 11.98 10.88
N GLN A 358 -0.99 10.88 10.22
CA GLN A 358 -1.71 9.76 10.83
C GLN A 358 -0.87 9.06 11.90
N TYR A 359 0.46 9.01 11.72
CA TYR A 359 1.36 8.34 12.64
C TYR A 359 1.67 9.17 13.89
N THR A 360 1.41 10.48 13.90
CA THR A 360 1.74 11.38 15.01
C THR A 360 1.22 10.87 16.37
N GLN A 361 -0.01 10.37 16.39
CA GLN A 361 -0.61 9.83 17.62
C GLN A 361 0.07 8.54 18.14
N PHE A 362 0.69 7.78 17.23
CA PHE A 362 1.40 6.54 17.56
C PHE A 362 2.88 6.78 17.86
N GLU A 363 3.45 7.85 17.36
CA GLU A 363 4.87 8.16 17.56
C GLU A 363 5.20 8.38 19.03
N GLU A 364 4.33 9.05 19.79
CA GLU A 364 4.52 9.25 21.22
C GLU A 364 4.57 7.93 22.00
N LEU A 365 3.76 6.94 21.59
CA LEU A 365 3.79 5.59 22.17
C LEU A 365 5.08 4.85 21.80
N PHE A 366 5.46 4.91 20.54
CA PHE A 366 6.66 4.26 20.01
C PHE A 366 7.95 4.87 20.56
N ALA A 367 7.97 6.19 20.76
CA ALA A 367 9.09 6.94 21.31
C ALA A 367 9.10 6.99 22.85
N SER A 368 8.14 6.37 23.53
CA SER A 368 8.10 6.42 25.00
C SER A 368 9.27 5.67 25.62
N PRO A 369 9.72 6.06 26.84
CA PRO A 369 10.74 5.33 27.59
C PRO A 369 10.37 3.87 27.89
N LEU A 370 9.10 3.52 27.76
CA LEU A 370 8.61 2.14 27.91
C LEU A 370 8.78 1.32 26.62
N ALA A 371 9.11 1.96 25.51
CA ALA A 371 9.32 1.32 24.22
C ALA A 371 10.74 1.61 23.70
N TYR A 372 10.92 2.61 22.82
CA TYR A 372 12.16 2.83 22.08
C TYR A 372 12.57 4.32 22.10
N GLU A 373 13.54 4.69 22.93
CA GLU A 373 13.96 6.10 23.10
C GLU A 373 14.82 6.61 21.94
N SER A 374 15.76 5.78 21.46
CA SER A 374 16.76 6.19 20.46
C SER A 374 16.15 6.31 19.08
N THR A 375 16.50 7.37 18.34
CA THR A 375 16.11 7.54 16.94
C THR A 375 16.62 6.39 16.06
N MET A 376 17.82 5.87 16.36
CA MET A 376 18.37 4.70 15.65
C MET A 376 17.51 3.46 15.86
N ASP A 377 17.14 3.15 17.10
CA ASP A 377 16.33 1.96 17.42
C ASP A 377 14.96 2.04 16.73
N ARG A 378 14.33 3.21 16.76
CA ARG A 378 13.04 3.43 16.07
C ARG A 378 13.16 3.23 14.55
N SER A 379 14.25 3.73 13.94
CA SER A 379 14.47 3.56 12.50
C SER A 379 14.72 2.11 12.11
N ILE A 380 15.51 1.37 12.90
CA ILE A 380 15.75 -0.06 12.69
C ILE A 380 14.46 -0.86 12.88
N LEU A 381 13.70 -0.56 13.93
CA LEU A 381 12.43 -1.24 14.20
C LEU A 381 11.41 -0.98 13.10
N LEU A 382 11.30 0.24 12.61
CA LEU A 382 10.40 0.56 11.49
C LEU A 382 10.76 -0.21 10.22
N ALA A 383 12.05 -0.41 9.96
CA ALA A 383 12.52 -1.26 8.86
C ALA A 383 12.18 -2.75 9.08
N LEU A 384 12.30 -3.24 10.32
CA LEU A 384 11.86 -4.61 10.68
C LEU A 384 10.34 -4.77 10.58
N MET A 385 9.58 -3.75 11.01
CA MET A 385 8.12 -3.71 10.88
C MET A 385 7.69 -3.78 9.41
N GLN A 386 8.41 -3.09 8.52
CA GLN A 386 8.15 -3.15 7.08
C GLN A 386 8.19 -4.61 6.58
N SER A 387 9.17 -5.40 7.00
CA SER A 387 9.26 -6.81 6.58
C SER A 387 8.08 -7.67 7.04
N MET A 388 7.40 -7.31 8.12
CA MET A 388 6.17 -7.98 8.57
C MET A 388 4.96 -7.59 7.71
N TRP A 389 4.93 -6.36 7.18
CA TRP A 389 3.87 -5.88 6.28
C TRP A 389 4.03 -6.33 4.84
N ASP A 390 5.22 -6.75 4.41
CA ASP A 390 5.57 -7.05 3.01
C ASP A 390 4.59 -8.01 2.33
N ALA A 391 4.01 -8.99 3.04
CA ALA A 391 3.01 -9.89 2.50
C ALA A 391 1.74 -9.18 1.98
N THR A 392 1.51 -7.94 2.37
CA THR A 392 0.34 -7.12 1.99
C THR A 392 0.72 -5.74 1.46
N GLU A 393 2.01 -5.50 1.29
CA GLU A 393 2.58 -4.25 0.80
C GLU A 393 2.36 -4.13 -0.72
N PRO A 394 1.96 -2.96 -1.23
CA PRO A 394 1.84 -2.73 -2.67
C PRO A 394 3.09 -3.09 -3.47
N GLU A 395 4.29 -2.74 -2.97
CA GLU A 395 5.55 -3.00 -3.69
C GLU A 395 5.84 -4.48 -3.93
N THR A 396 5.25 -5.37 -3.13
CA THR A 396 5.33 -6.82 -3.35
C THR A 396 4.58 -7.24 -4.61
N TYR A 397 3.49 -6.54 -4.98
CA TYR A 397 2.60 -6.92 -6.07
C TYR A 397 2.73 -6.04 -7.32
N LEU A 398 3.11 -4.78 -7.18
CA LEU A 398 3.26 -3.83 -8.30
C LEU A 398 4.17 -4.31 -9.44
N PRO A 399 5.29 -5.03 -9.18
CA PRO A 399 6.12 -5.61 -10.25
C PRO A 399 5.39 -6.68 -11.07
N PHE A 400 4.30 -7.24 -10.54
CA PHE A 400 3.49 -8.29 -11.18
C PHE A 400 2.17 -7.77 -11.75
N ARG A 401 2.08 -6.47 -12.04
CA ARG A 401 0.88 -5.86 -12.63
C ARG A 401 0.40 -6.57 -13.91
N ASP A 402 1.31 -7.14 -14.67
CA ASP A 402 0.99 -7.93 -15.88
C ASP A 402 0.83 -9.44 -15.57
N GLY A 403 0.65 -9.80 -14.29
CA GLY A 403 0.58 -11.17 -13.80
C GLY A 403 1.97 -11.74 -13.45
N GLY A 404 2.00 -12.89 -12.81
CA GLY A 404 3.27 -13.52 -12.42
C GLY A 404 3.11 -14.76 -11.57
N LEU A 405 4.25 -15.28 -11.06
CA LEU A 405 4.34 -16.47 -10.23
C LEU A 405 3.55 -17.66 -10.80
N GLU A 406 3.79 -17.97 -12.09
CA GLU A 406 3.17 -19.09 -12.80
C GLU A 406 1.62 -19.02 -12.87
N GLY A 407 1.05 -17.79 -12.82
CA GLY A 407 -0.40 -17.55 -12.84
C GLY A 407 -1.04 -17.44 -11.46
N GLU A 408 -0.25 -17.50 -10.40
CA GLU A 408 -0.75 -17.28 -9.04
C GLU A 408 -1.12 -15.81 -8.77
N LEU A 409 -0.49 -14.85 -9.46
CA LEU A 409 -0.83 -13.44 -9.40
C LEU A 409 -1.55 -13.04 -10.67
N HIS A 410 -2.71 -12.40 -10.49
CA HIS A 410 -3.58 -11.94 -11.57
C HIS A 410 -3.08 -10.61 -12.16
N PRO A 411 -3.10 -10.43 -13.51
CA PRO A 411 -2.83 -9.13 -14.11
C PRO A 411 -3.95 -8.13 -13.76
N PHE A 412 -3.57 -6.86 -13.59
CA PHE A 412 -4.52 -5.81 -13.20
C PHE A 412 -4.15 -4.44 -13.77
N GLU A 413 -5.12 -3.56 -13.89
CA GLU A 413 -4.96 -2.17 -14.30
C GLU A 413 -5.24 -1.21 -13.16
N ILE A 414 -4.48 -0.11 -13.06
CA ILE A 414 -4.61 0.87 -11.97
C ILE A 414 -4.52 2.31 -12.45
N LEU A 415 -5.36 3.14 -11.88
CA LEU A 415 -5.28 4.59 -11.98
C LEU A 415 -4.98 5.18 -10.59
N TYR A 416 -3.78 5.73 -10.40
CA TYR A 416 -3.47 6.51 -9.21
C TYR A 416 -3.90 7.97 -9.37
N LEU A 417 -4.64 8.50 -8.40
CA LEU A 417 -5.05 9.90 -8.30
C LEU A 417 -4.40 10.50 -7.05
N VAL A 418 -3.38 11.32 -7.24
CA VAL A 418 -2.48 11.81 -6.19
C VAL A 418 -2.65 13.30 -5.99
N SER A 419 -2.71 13.75 -4.74
CA SER A 419 -2.68 15.16 -4.40
C SER A 419 -1.27 15.60 -3.97
N ILE A 420 -0.77 16.67 -4.54
CA ILE A 420 0.52 17.25 -4.15
C ILE A 420 0.43 17.80 -2.71
N ASN A 421 1.51 17.67 -1.95
CA ASN A 421 1.60 18.09 -0.54
C ASN A 421 0.63 17.35 0.40
N ASP A 422 0.31 16.10 0.10
CA ASP A 422 -0.45 15.24 1.00
C ASP A 422 0.37 14.94 2.27
N ALA A 423 -0.19 15.33 3.43
CA ALA A 423 0.44 15.15 4.73
C ALA A 423 0.10 13.79 5.39
N GLN A 424 -0.81 13.01 4.81
CA GLN A 424 -1.16 11.66 5.31
C GLN A 424 -0.45 10.57 4.50
N VAL A 425 -0.51 10.65 3.17
CA VAL A 425 0.19 9.74 2.26
C VAL A 425 1.10 10.56 1.37
N THR A 426 2.37 10.62 1.75
CA THR A 426 3.34 11.50 1.06
C THR A 426 3.39 11.24 -0.44
N THR A 427 3.41 12.32 -1.24
CA THR A 427 3.57 12.27 -2.71
C THR A 427 4.75 11.39 -3.14
N LEU A 428 5.86 11.38 -2.38
CA LEU A 428 7.02 10.54 -2.65
C LEU A 428 6.70 9.03 -2.63
N SER A 429 5.71 8.59 -1.84
CA SER A 429 5.29 7.18 -1.80
C SER A 429 4.50 6.78 -3.05
N ALA A 430 3.72 7.70 -3.61
CA ALA A 430 3.04 7.51 -4.89
C ALA A 430 4.04 7.50 -6.07
N ASP A 431 5.04 8.38 -6.05
CA ASP A 431 6.16 8.38 -7.00
C ASP A 431 6.88 7.03 -7.01
N ARG A 432 7.11 6.47 -5.81
CA ARG A 432 7.76 5.18 -5.64
C ARG A 432 6.88 4.04 -6.17
N ALA A 433 5.57 4.05 -5.87
CA ALA A 433 4.62 3.07 -6.37
C ALA A 433 4.54 3.07 -7.92
N SER A 434 4.48 4.26 -8.53
CA SER A 434 4.41 4.38 -9.99
C SER A 434 5.69 3.91 -10.69
N ARG A 435 6.88 4.22 -10.14
CA ARG A 435 8.15 3.71 -10.69
C ARG A 435 8.27 2.20 -10.54
N THR A 436 7.79 1.64 -9.42
CA THR A 436 7.80 0.19 -9.18
C THR A 436 6.89 -0.56 -10.13
N SER A 437 5.73 0.00 -10.46
CA SER A 437 4.78 -0.58 -11.41
C SER A 437 5.09 -0.28 -12.88
N GLY A 438 5.99 0.68 -13.16
CA GLY A 438 6.32 1.09 -14.53
C GLY A 438 5.17 1.81 -15.26
N ILE A 439 4.23 2.44 -14.54
CA ILE A 439 3.11 3.15 -15.14
C ILE A 439 3.48 4.60 -15.51
N PRO A 440 2.97 5.13 -16.63
CA PRO A 440 3.26 6.49 -17.06
C PRO A 440 2.51 7.55 -16.24
N VAL A 441 3.02 8.76 -16.27
CA VAL A 441 2.34 9.97 -15.78
C VAL A 441 1.45 10.53 -16.89
N LEU A 442 0.21 10.88 -16.58
CA LEU A 442 -0.66 11.59 -17.51
C LEU A 442 -0.11 13.01 -17.75
N ALA A 443 0.01 13.42 -19.00
CA ALA A 443 0.73 14.64 -19.42
C ALA A 443 0.18 15.96 -18.85
N ASN A 444 -1.12 16.02 -18.51
CA ASN A 444 -1.74 17.17 -17.87
C ASN A 444 -1.59 17.22 -16.35
N SER A 445 -0.85 16.26 -15.75
CA SER A 445 -0.48 16.32 -14.33
C SER A 445 0.27 17.62 -14.01
N THR A 446 0.08 18.14 -12.79
CA THR A 446 0.78 19.33 -12.32
C THR A 446 2.24 19.08 -11.96
N TYR A 447 2.60 17.81 -11.76
CA TYR A 447 3.91 17.34 -11.38
C TYR A 447 4.29 16.11 -12.20
N HIS A 448 5.52 16.05 -12.66
CA HIS A 448 6.08 14.92 -13.39
C HIS A 448 7.31 14.40 -12.64
N PRO A 449 7.18 13.32 -11.86
CA PRO A 449 8.30 12.74 -11.15
C PRO A 449 9.43 12.35 -12.10
N HIS A 450 10.65 12.56 -11.65
CA HIS A 450 11.83 12.11 -12.38
C HIS A 450 11.75 10.60 -12.68
N ASP A 451 12.14 10.20 -13.88
CA ASP A 451 12.25 8.79 -14.29
C ASP A 451 10.90 8.07 -14.50
N LEU A 452 9.88 8.81 -14.85
CA LEU A 452 8.60 8.27 -15.34
C LEU A 452 8.32 8.80 -16.75
N ASP A 453 7.77 7.92 -17.59
CA ASP A 453 7.30 8.30 -18.91
C ASP A 453 6.06 9.19 -18.80
N VAL A 454 5.98 10.21 -19.67
CA VAL A 454 4.83 11.12 -19.75
C VAL A 454 4.01 10.76 -20.98
N THR A 455 2.73 10.47 -20.79
CA THR A 455 1.84 10.00 -21.86
C THR A 455 0.60 10.88 -21.99
N GLN A 456 0.18 11.17 -23.21
CA GLN A 456 -1.04 11.93 -23.50
C GLN A 456 -2.27 11.02 -23.40
N ALA A 457 -3.38 11.59 -22.93
CA ALA A 457 -4.69 10.93 -23.02
C ALA A 457 -5.16 10.83 -24.50
N PRO A 458 -6.02 9.84 -24.86
CA PRO A 458 -6.50 8.79 -23.99
C PRO A 458 -5.49 7.66 -23.78
N ILE A 459 -5.49 7.05 -22.59
CA ILE A 459 -4.64 5.90 -22.25
C ILE A 459 -5.55 4.71 -21.95
N SER A 460 -5.32 3.56 -22.56
CA SER A 460 -5.86 2.27 -22.13
C SER A 460 -4.86 1.62 -21.19
N GLY A 461 -5.32 1.09 -20.06
CA GLY A 461 -4.47 0.47 -19.05
C GLY A 461 -4.22 1.35 -17.83
N SER A 462 -2.99 1.51 -17.41
CA SER A 462 -2.65 2.14 -16.13
C SER A 462 -1.93 3.48 -16.29
N ALA A 463 -2.15 4.41 -15.36
CA ALA A 463 -1.39 5.66 -15.25
C ALA A 463 -1.48 6.25 -13.82
N ILE A 464 -0.67 7.28 -13.59
CA ILE A 464 -0.73 8.14 -12.40
C ILE A 464 -1.01 9.58 -12.82
N VAL A 465 -1.84 10.27 -12.04
CA VAL A 465 -2.21 11.68 -12.25
C VAL A 465 -2.00 12.48 -10.98
N TYR A 466 -1.31 13.62 -11.10
CA TYR A 466 -1.03 14.51 -9.98
C TYR A 466 -1.88 15.78 -10.07
N PHE A 467 -2.59 16.06 -8.99
CA PHE A 467 -3.43 17.23 -8.79
C PHE A 467 -2.79 18.18 -7.78
N ASP A 468 -2.83 19.48 -8.04
CA ASP A 468 -2.32 20.49 -7.12
C ASP A 468 -3.43 21.47 -6.73
N GLY A 469 -3.75 21.50 -5.43
CA GLY A 469 -4.69 22.43 -4.81
C GLY A 469 -4.02 23.67 -4.21
N ASN A 470 -2.74 23.90 -4.52
CA ASN A 470 -1.92 24.99 -3.97
C ASN A 470 -1.86 24.95 -2.42
N PHE A 471 -1.76 23.74 -1.85
CA PHE A 471 -1.63 23.55 -0.41
C PHE A 471 -0.21 23.88 0.09
N PRO A 472 -0.06 24.18 1.40
CA PRO A 472 1.25 24.36 1.99
C PRO A 472 2.15 23.15 1.79
N GLU A 473 3.44 23.41 1.53
CA GLU A 473 4.44 22.36 1.36
C GLU A 473 4.64 21.56 2.65
N VAL A 474 4.67 20.24 2.52
CA VAL A 474 5.06 19.35 3.61
C VAL A 474 6.58 19.34 3.77
N PRO A 475 7.13 19.06 4.97
CA PRO A 475 8.58 18.97 5.18
C PRO A 475 9.23 17.97 4.21
N PRO A 476 10.39 18.29 3.64
CA PRO A 476 11.06 17.42 2.65
C PRO A 476 11.75 16.19 3.28
N GLY A 477 12.00 16.19 4.60
CA GLY A 477 12.69 15.10 5.30
C GLY A 477 11.74 14.00 5.79
N ASN A 478 12.30 13.04 6.52
CA ASN A 478 11.55 11.94 7.14
C ASN A 478 10.85 12.35 8.45
N ILE A 479 10.04 13.38 8.38
CA ILE A 479 9.29 13.96 9.51
C ILE A 479 7.87 14.33 9.06
N GLN A 480 6.92 14.26 10.00
CA GLN A 480 5.53 14.62 9.74
C GLN A 480 5.37 16.11 9.50
N GLY A 481 4.43 16.45 8.63
CA GLY A 481 3.95 17.82 8.49
C GLY A 481 3.14 18.28 9.71
N PRO A 482 2.85 19.58 9.82
CA PRO A 482 1.95 20.10 10.84
C PRO A 482 0.57 19.43 10.79
N MET A 483 -0.02 19.12 11.96
CA MET A 483 -1.37 18.54 12.03
C MET A 483 -2.45 19.41 11.36
N ALA A 484 -2.21 20.72 11.21
CA ALA A 484 -3.07 21.61 10.46
C ALA A 484 -3.19 21.23 8.96
N TYR A 485 -2.22 20.49 8.43
CA TYR A 485 -2.22 20.04 7.01
C TYR A 485 -2.91 18.69 6.81
N HIS A 486 -3.24 17.99 7.91
CA HIS A 486 -3.74 16.62 7.91
C HIS A 486 -4.85 16.35 6.88
N SER A 487 -5.87 17.23 6.83
CA SER A 487 -7.03 17.00 5.97
C SER A 487 -7.05 17.86 4.69
N LEU A 488 -5.99 18.62 4.42
CA LEU A 488 -5.96 19.54 3.27
C LEU A 488 -5.87 18.79 1.94
N ALA A 489 -4.67 18.55 1.45
CA ALA A 489 -4.43 17.89 0.16
C ALA A 489 -5.10 16.52 0.11
N HIS A 490 -4.99 15.73 1.19
CA HIS A 490 -5.52 14.37 1.28
C HIS A 490 -7.02 14.28 1.03
N ASN A 491 -7.81 15.17 1.65
CA ASN A 491 -9.27 15.08 1.58
C ASN A 491 -9.87 15.92 0.46
N GLN A 492 -9.29 17.08 0.15
CA GLN A 492 -9.95 18.04 -0.74
C GLN A 492 -9.93 17.62 -2.21
N VAL A 493 -8.93 16.85 -2.65
CA VAL A 493 -8.89 16.30 -4.02
C VAL A 493 -10.07 15.38 -4.30
N LEU A 494 -10.61 14.70 -3.28
CA LEU A 494 -11.80 13.84 -3.40
C LEU A 494 -13.08 14.62 -3.79
N GLY A 495 -13.09 15.93 -3.61
CA GLY A 495 -14.17 16.83 -4.03
C GLY A 495 -13.90 17.55 -5.35
N PHE A 496 -12.77 17.32 -6.01
CA PHE A 496 -12.42 17.98 -7.26
C PHE A 496 -13.09 17.30 -8.45
N ALA A 497 -14.05 17.98 -9.08
CA ALA A 497 -14.86 17.39 -10.14
C ALA A 497 -14.07 16.71 -11.28
N PRO A 498 -13.02 17.33 -11.88
CA PRO A 498 -12.23 16.65 -12.90
C PRO A 498 -11.56 15.35 -12.42
N ALA A 499 -11.16 15.25 -11.15
CA ALA A 499 -10.60 14.01 -10.60
C ALA A 499 -11.68 12.95 -10.40
N ILE A 500 -12.89 13.35 -9.96
CA ILE A 500 -14.07 12.48 -9.83
C ILE A 500 -14.49 11.96 -11.22
N ASP A 501 -14.57 12.85 -12.22
CA ASP A 501 -14.93 12.50 -13.60
C ASP A 501 -13.92 11.50 -14.19
N LEU A 502 -12.61 11.74 -13.97
CA LEU A 502 -11.55 10.83 -14.42
C LEU A 502 -11.66 9.44 -13.78
N ALA A 503 -11.89 9.38 -12.48
CA ALA A 503 -12.11 8.11 -11.75
C ALA A 503 -13.34 7.37 -12.31
N THR A 504 -14.43 8.09 -12.53
CA THR A 504 -15.69 7.53 -13.05
C THR A 504 -15.52 7.02 -14.49
N ASP A 505 -14.92 7.83 -15.37
CA ASP A 505 -14.66 7.44 -16.76
C ASP A 505 -13.81 6.17 -16.82
N TYR A 506 -12.76 6.10 -15.98
CA TYR A 506 -11.86 4.95 -15.94
C TYR A 506 -12.56 3.68 -15.45
N LEU A 507 -13.34 3.75 -14.36
CA LEU A 507 -14.11 2.60 -13.85
C LEU A 507 -15.12 2.10 -14.88
N LEU A 508 -15.82 3.01 -15.57
CA LEU A 508 -16.88 2.61 -16.50
C LEU A 508 -16.38 2.20 -17.90
N SER A 509 -15.20 2.67 -18.32
CA SER A 509 -14.73 2.46 -19.70
C SER A 509 -13.35 1.79 -19.83
N GLY A 510 -12.57 1.71 -18.75
CA GLY A 510 -11.16 1.30 -18.78
C GLY A 510 -10.24 2.30 -19.49
N THR A 511 -10.72 3.52 -19.74
CA THR A 511 -9.95 4.54 -20.47
C THR A 511 -9.67 5.74 -19.60
N ILE A 512 -8.40 6.12 -19.52
CA ILE A 512 -7.95 7.32 -18.82
C ILE A 512 -8.06 8.50 -19.80
N THR A 513 -8.96 9.43 -19.51
CA THR A 513 -9.26 10.60 -20.32
C THR A 513 -8.57 11.86 -19.79
N ASP A 514 -8.58 12.96 -20.55
CA ASP A 514 -8.17 14.28 -20.04
C ASP A 514 -9.41 15.05 -19.59
N THR A 515 -9.64 15.06 -18.28
CA THR A 515 -10.78 15.76 -17.66
C THR A 515 -10.42 17.16 -17.15
N CYS A 516 -9.13 17.52 -17.10
CA CYS A 516 -8.67 18.83 -16.67
C CYS A 516 -8.60 19.81 -17.86
N SER A 517 -9.03 21.05 -17.64
CA SER A 517 -8.88 22.14 -18.64
C SER A 517 -7.44 22.69 -18.61
N GLY A 518 -6.48 21.95 -19.14
CA GLY A 518 -5.04 22.20 -19.02
C GLY A 518 -4.41 21.33 -17.93
N GLN A 519 -3.45 21.88 -17.17
CA GLN A 519 -2.89 21.15 -16.03
C GLN A 519 -3.92 20.99 -14.90
N CYS A 520 -3.82 19.89 -14.15
CA CYS A 520 -4.79 19.48 -13.12
C CYS A 520 -4.65 20.30 -11.82
N TYR A 521 -4.75 21.62 -11.92
CA TYR A 521 -4.82 22.54 -10.77
C TYR A 521 -6.26 22.68 -10.26
N PHE A 522 -6.42 22.83 -8.95
CA PHE A 522 -7.69 23.18 -8.33
C PHE A 522 -7.51 24.21 -7.20
N ASN A 523 -8.58 24.86 -6.80
CA ASN A 523 -8.54 25.83 -5.72
C ASN A 523 -8.81 25.13 -4.38
N GLY A 524 -7.76 24.67 -3.74
CA GLY A 524 -7.83 24.16 -2.37
C GLY A 524 -8.12 25.28 -1.36
N THR A 525 -8.71 24.91 -0.23
CA THR A 525 -8.98 25.84 0.89
C THR A 525 -8.15 25.45 2.12
N TRP A 526 -7.41 26.43 2.70
CA TRP A 526 -6.56 26.23 3.88
C TRP A 526 -6.37 27.54 4.66
#